data_1af8f783302e0c0649bfd40805c9de41
#
_entry.id   1af8f783302e0c0649bfd40805c9de41
#
_cell.length_a   1.000
_cell.length_b   1.000
_cell.length_c   1.000
_cell.angle_alpha   90.00
_cell.angle_beta   90.00
_cell.angle_gamma   90.00
#
_symmetry.space_group_name_H-M   'P 1'
#
loop_
_entity.id
_entity.type
_entity.pdbx_description
1 polymer ?
#
loop_
_entity_poly.entity_id
_entity_poly.type
_entity_poly.pdbx_seq_one_letter_code
_entity_poly.pdbx_strand_id
1 'polypeptide(L)'
;RASMKAKERTAIERVKMPELDPLYRATTRTEEVNIGLAKEMALTEAKRCLDCPKPTCMEGCPVSINIPSFIKNIERGQFLAAAKVLKNTSALPAVCGRVCPQEKQCESKCVHLKMNEPAVAIGYLERFAADYERQSGNISVPKCDEPNGIKIAVVGSGPSGLSFAGDMAKKGFDVTVFEALHEIGGVLKYGIPEFRLPNAIVDVEIENLQKMGVKFITDCIVGKTISVKDLEEQGFKGIFVGSGAGLPNFMNIPGENAL
;
A
#
# COMPACT_ATOMS: atom_id res chain seq x y z
N ARG A 1 26.48 20.34 -0.73
CA ARG A 1 26.43 19.85 -2.15
C ARG A 1 25.51 20.77 -2.92
N ALA A 2 25.94 21.30 -4.09
CA ALA A 2 25.10 22.14 -4.95
C ALA A 2 23.85 21.35 -5.36
N SER A 3 22.68 21.99 -5.26
CA SER A 3 21.42 21.37 -5.67
C SER A 3 21.42 21.17 -7.19
N MET A 4 21.10 19.98 -7.67
CA MET A 4 20.91 19.71 -9.11
C MET A 4 19.83 20.64 -9.69
N LYS A 5 20.13 21.23 -10.86
CA LYS A 5 19.15 22.07 -11.58
C LYS A 5 18.04 21.23 -12.22
N ALA A 6 16.88 21.81 -12.43
CA ALA A 6 15.73 21.11 -13.04
C ALA A 6 16.10 20.42 -14.37
N LYS A 7 16.84 21.10 -15.26
CA LYS A 7 17.30 20.53 -16.54
C LYS A 7 18.18 19.28 -16.38
N GLU A 8 19.01 19.25 -15.34
CA GLU A 8 19.84 18.07 -15.06
C GLU A 8 18.99 16.90 -14.56
N ARG A 9 17.96 17.18 -13.77
CA ARG A 9 17.02 16.17 -13.24
C ARG A 9 16.14 15.57 -14.34
N THR A 10 15.65 16.38 -15.26
CA THR A 10 14.84 15.92 -16.40
C THR A 10 15.62 15.16 -17.45
N ALA A 11 16.94 15.37 -17.53
CA ALA A 11 17.82 14.62 -18.44
C ALA A 11 18.12 13.19 -17.97
N ILE A 12 17.79 12.83 -16.72
CA ILE A 12 17.95 11.46 -16.20
C ILE A 12 16.84 10.58 -16.78
N GLU A 13 17.22 9.48 -17.43
CA GLU A 13 16.25 8.52 -17.94
C GLU A 13 15.50 7.82 -16.79
N ARG A 14 14.21 7.55 -17.02
CA ARG A 14 13.37 6.79 -16.06
C ARG A 14 13.95 5.38 -15.91
N VAL A 15 14.16 4.98 -14.67
CA VAL A 15 14.63 3.64 -14.33
C VAL A 15 13.57 2.60 -14.70
N LYS A 16 14.00 1.50 -15.32
CA LYS A 16 13.13 0.35 -15.61
C LYS A 16 13.08 -0.58 -14.41
N MET A 17 11.89 -1.12 -14.12
CA MET A 17 11.73 -2.15 -13.09
C MET A 17 12.46 -3.41 -13.53
N PRO A 18 13.40 -3.95 -12.73
CA PRO A 18 13.99 -5.25 -12.98
C PRO A 18 12.95 -6.36 -12.80
N GLU A 19 12.95 -7.30 -13.72
CA GLU A 19 12.02 -8.43 -13.72
C GLU A 19 12.79 -9.76 -13.83
N LEU A 20 12.17 -10.83 -13.33
CA LEU A 20 12.66 -12.19 -13.56
C LEU A 20 12.67 -12.51 -15.06
N ASP A 21 13.65 -13.31 -15.47
CA ASP A 21 13.73 -13.78 -16.85
C ASP A 21 12.43 -14.45 -17.31
N PRO A 22 11.91 -14.13 -18.51
CA PRO A 22 10.62 -14.63 -18.98
C PRO A 22 10.53 -16.17 -19.05
N LEU A 23 11.61 -16.87 -19.37
CA LEU A 23 11.63 -18.33 -19.42
C LEU A 23 11.64 -18.92 -18.01
N TYR A 24 12.40 -18.30 -17.09
CA TYR A 24 12.44 -18.74 -15.71
C TYR A 24 11.08 -18.51 -15.01
N ARG A 25 10.48 -17.33 -15.12
CA ARG A 25 9.19 -17.04 -14.47
C ARG A 25 8.02 -17.90 -14.99
N ALA A 26 8.14 -18.49 -16.17
CA ALA A 26 7.18 -19.46 -16.67
C ALA A 26 7.21 -20.79 -15.90
N THR A 27 8.27 -21.09 -15.16
CA THR A 27 8.45 -22.32 -14.36
C THR A 27 8.00 -22.17 -12.90
N THR A 28 7.78 -20.94 -12.43
CA THR A 28 7.34 -20.65 -11.05
C THR A 28 6.01 -19.91 -11.04
N ARG A 29 5.20 -20.14 -9.99
CA ARG A 29 3.92 -19.45 -9.77
C ARG A 29 3.93 -18.58 -8.51
N THR A 30 4.98 -18.68 -7.71
CA THR A 30 5.06 -18.09 -6.36
C THR A 30 6.10 -16.99 -6.26
N GLU A 31 7.11 -16.98 -7.13
CA GLU A 31 8.13 -15.94 -7.08
C GLU A 31 7.62 -14.64 -7.68
N GLU A 32 7.87 -13.55 -6.99
CA GLU A 32 7.48 -12.21 -7.43
C GLU A 32 8.21 -11.85 -8.73
N VAL A 33 7.47 -11.52 -9.78
CA VAL A 33 8.02 -11.24 -11.12
C VAL A 33 8.86 -9.98 -11.13
N ASN A 34 8.36 -8.89 -10.54
CA ASN A 34 9.09 -7.64 -10.38
C ASN A 34 10.04 -7.78 -9.19
N ILE A 35 11.33 -7.58 -9.40
CA ILE A 35 12.36 -7.78 -8.36
C ILE A 35 12.44 -6.59 -7.40
N GLY A 36 11.99 -5.41 -7.83
CA GLY A 36 12.18 -4.17 -7.11
C GLY A 36 13.46 -3.44 -7.52
N LEU A 37 13.61 -2.19 -7.10
CA LEU A 37 14.79 -1.39 -7.42
C LEU A 37 15.95 -1.72 -6.47
N ALA A 38 17.15 -1.87 -7.02
CA ALA A 38 18.37 -1.80 -6.24
C ALA A 38 18.59 -0.38 -5.70
N LYS A 39 19.39 -0.24 -4.67
CA LYS A 39 19.66 1.04 -3.99
C LYS A 39 20.12 2.15 -4.95
N GLU A 40 21.04 1.83 -5.83
CA GLU A 40 21.61 2.77 -6.81
C GLU A 40 20.56 3.21 -7.83
N MET A 41 19.68 2.30 -8.24
CA MET A 41 18.57 2.58 -9.14
C MET A 41 17.54 3.50 -8.46
N ALA A 42 17.20 3.23 -7.21
CA ALA A 42 16.29 4.07 -6.44
C ALA A 42 16.85 5.48 -6.22
N LEU A 43 18.14 5.61 -5.91
CA LEU A 43 18.82 6.91 -5.80
C LEU A 43 18.81 7.68 -7.12
N THR A 44 19.02 6.99 -8.24
CA THR A 44 18.99 7.59 -9.58
C THR A 44 17.59 8.08 -9.94
N GLU A 45 16.57 7.24 -9.75
CA GLU A 45 15.18 7.62 -10.02
C GLU A 45 14.70 8.77 -9.11
N ALA A 46 15.07 8.75 -7.83
CA ALA A 46 14.71 9.80 -6.88
C ALA A 46 15.25 11.19 -7.28
N LYS A 47 16.42 11.25 -7.93
CA LYS A 47 17.00 12.51 -8.44
C LYS A 47 16.14 13.14 -9.53
N ARG A 48 15.30 12.40 -10.22
CA ARG A 48 14.40 12.93 -11.23
C ARG A 48 13.32 13.84 -10.64
N CYS A 49 12.94 13.63 -9.38
CA CYS A 49 11.90 14.44 -8.73
C CYS A 49 12.32 15.90 -8.60
N LEU A 50 11.52 16.82 -9.14
CA LEU A 50 11.78 18.26 -9.18
C LEU A 50 11.48 18.96 -7.85
N ASP A 51 10.86 18.28 -6.87
CA ASP A 51 10.43 18.87 -5.61
C ASP A 51 9.52 20.10 -5.82
N CYS A 52 8.45 19.89 -6.58
CA CYS A 52 7.57 20.96 -7.05
C CYS A 52 6.94 21.73 -5.88
N PRO A 53 6.89 23.09 -5.91
CA PRO A 53 6.19 23.88 -4.89
C PRO A 53 4.68 23.56 -4.77
N LYS A 54 4.06 23.16 -5.89
CA LYS A 54 2.69 22.64 -5.96
C LYS A 54 2.72 21.24 -6.56
N PRO A 55 2.88 20.19 -5.72
CA PRO A 55 3.10 18.84 -6.20
C PRO A 55 1.79 18.19 -6.61
N THR A 56 1.40 18.34 -7.88
CA THR A 56 0.15 17.77 -8.43
C THR A 56 0.08 16.24 -8.33
N CYS A 57 1.22 15.56 -8.22
CA CYS A 57 1.25 14.11 -7.96
C CYS A 57 0.54 13.73 -6.64
N MET A 58 0.56 14.59 -5.62
CA MET A 58 -0.17 14.35 -4.37
C MET A 58 -1.69 14.35 -4.57
N GLU A 59 -2.19 15.19 -5.47
CA GLU A 59 -3.62 15.24 -5.82
C GLU A 59 -4.07 13.94 -6.52
N GLY A 60 -3.15 13.23 -7.16
CA GLY A 60 -3.39 11.94 -7.80
C GLY A 60 -3.33 10.76 -6.83
N CYS A 61 -2.90 10.95 -5.59
CA CYS A 61 -2.81 9.91 -4.58
C CYS A 61 -4.07 9.89 -3.71
N PRO A 62 -4.87 8.81 -3.70
CA PRO A 62 -6.10 8.72 -2.91
C PRO A 62 -5.90 8.90 -1.40
N VAL A 63 -4.71 8.57 -0.89
CA VAL A 63 -4.36 8.71 0.53
C VAL A 63 -3.41 9.88 0.80
N SER A 64 -3.24 10.77 -0.17
CA SER A 64 -2.50 12.04 -0.06
C SER A 64 -1.08 11.90 0.52
N ILE A 65 -0.34 10.88 0.08
CA ILE A 65 1.08 10.71 0.46
C ILE A 65 1.87 11.97 0.10
N ASN A 66 2.72 12.45 1.01
CA ASN A 66 3.66 13.51 0.71
C ASN A 66 4.79 12.97 -0.19
N ILE A 67 4.48 12.89 -1.50
CA ILE A 67 5.33 12.27 -2.50
C ILE A 67 6.69 12.96 -2.62
N PRO A 68 6.80 14.30 -2.74
CA PRO A 68 8.10 14.94 -2.79
C PRO A 68 8.94 14.65 -1.54
N SER A 69 8.34 14.65 -0.37
CA SER A 69 9.07 14.41 0.88
C SER A 69 9.69 13.02 0.94
N PHE A 70 8.93 11.95 0.64
CA PHE A 70 9.51 10.61 0.70
C PHE A 70 10.58 10.39 -0.38
N ILE A 71 10.39 10.92 -1.60
CA ILE A 71 11.36 10.81 -2.69
C ILE A 71 12.65 11.59 -2.35
N LYS A 72 12.54 12.77 -1.76
CA LYS A 72 13.73 13.53 -1.34
C LYS A 72 14.48 12.85 -0.20
N ASN A 73 13.80 12.15 0.69
CA ASN A 73 14.48 11.31 1.68
C ASN A 73 15.24 10.16 0.99
N ILE A 74 14.68 9.52 -0.02
CA ILE A 74 15.41 8.51 -0.82
C ILE A 74 16.65 9.14 -1.48
N GLU A 75 16.50 10.28 -2.15
CA GLU A 75 17.61 10.99 -2.82
C GLU A 75 18.78 11.28 -1.86
N ARG A 76 18.47 11.54 -0.58
CA ARG A 76 19.47 11.80 0.47
C ARG A 76 20.04 10.53 1.10
N GLY A 77 19.57 9.35 0.70
CA GLY A 77 19.93 8.07 1.32
C GLY A 77 19.25 7.80 2.65
N GLN A 78 18.21 8.57 2.99
CA GLN A 78 17.46 8.44 4.25
C GLN A 78 16.24 7.52 4.04
N PHE A 79 16.49 6.24 3.74
CA PHE A 79 15.45 5.31 3.30
C PHE A 79 14.40 5.00 4.38
N LEU A 80 14.82 4.85 5.64
CA LEU A 80 13.89 4.66 6.76
C LEU A 80 13.03 5.91 7.01
N ALA A 81 13.56 7.10 6.81
CA ALA A 81 12.78 8.33 6.90
C ALA A 81 11.75 8.41 5.75
N ALA A 82 12.10 7.95 4.55
CA ALA A 82 11.16 7.84 3.45
C ALA A 82 9.99 6.92 3.79
N ALA A 83 10.25 5.73 4.36
CA ALA A 83 9.21 4.80 4.80
C ALA A 83 8.28 5.41 5.87
N LYS A 84 8.83 6.19 6.81
CA LYS A 84 8.01 6.92 7.81
C LYS A 84 7.07 7.93 7.16
N VAL A 85 7.54 8.67 6.15
CA VAL A 85 6.69 9.62 5.41
C VAL A 85 5.53 8.90 4.74
N LEU A 86 5.75 7.75 4.11
CA LEU A 86 4.69 6.93 3.51
C LEU A 86 3.63 6.54 4.55
N LYS A 87 4.07 6.06 5.71
CA LYS A 87 3.19 5.59 6.80
C LYS A 87 2.39 6.70 7.49
N ASN A 88 2.70 7.96 7.27
CA ASN A 88 1.90 9.05 7.84
C ASN A 88 0.45 9.01 7.35
N THR A 89 0.22 8.63 6.10
CA THR A 89 -1.11 8.62 5.49
C THR A 89 -1.49 7.30 4.84
N SER A 90 -0.54 6.39 4.59
CA SER A 90 -0.78 5.05 4.03
C SER A 90 -0.62 3.98 5.10
N ALA A 91 -1.62 3.11 5.26
CA ALA A 91 -1.53 1.94 6.12
C ALA A 91 -0.82 0.75 5.44
N LEU A 92 -0.71 0.75 4.10
CA LEU A 92 -0.28 -0.39 3.29
C LEU A 92 0.76 -0.01 2.23
N PRO A 93 1.88 0.68 2.57
CA PRO A 93 2.81 1.20 1.56
C PRO A 93 3.48 0.10 0.74
N ALA A 94 3.80 -1.06 1.31
CA ALA A 94 4.41 -2.18 0.57
C ALA A 94 3.44 -2.81 -0.44
N VAL A 95 2.14 -2.81 -0.14
CA VAL A 95 1.07 -3.23 -1.06
C VAL A 95 0.87 -2.18 -2.15
N CYS A 96 0.70 -0.91 -1.76
CA CYS A 96 0.46 0.19 -2.70
C CYS A 96 1.59 0.32 -3.73
N GLY A 97 2.84 0.24 -3.31
CA GLY A 97 4.00 0.29 -4.21
C GLY A 97 4.04 -0.84 -5.25
N ARG A 98 3.30 -1.96 -5.00
CA ARG A 98 3.22 -3.10 -5.93
C ARG A 98 1.99 -3.09 -6.83
N VAL A 99 0.83 -2.69 -6.30
CA VAL A 99 -0.47 -2.95 -6.96
C VAL A 99 -1.31 -1.72 -7.30
N CYS A 100 -0.98 -0.54 -6.79
CA CYS A 100 -1.64 0.69 -7.23
C CYS A 100 -1.43 0.91 -8.73
N PRO A 101 -2.46 1.33 -9.48
CA PRO A 101 -2.31 1.76 -10.87
C PRO A 101 -1.71 3.18 -10.93
N GLN A 102 -0.43 3.32 -10.52
CA GLN A 102 0.23 4.63 -10.35
C GLN A 102 0.20 5.46 -11.63
N GLU A 103 0.28 4.81 -12.79
CA GLU A 103 0.19 5.44 -14.11
C GLU A 103 -1.15 6.14 -14.38
N LYS A 104 -2.19 5.79 -13.63
CA LYS A 104 -3.52 6.42 -13.66
C LYS A 104 -3.79 7.34 -12.46
N GLN A 105 -2.93 7.29 -11.46
CA GLN A 105 -3.04 8.04 -10.19
C GLN A 105 -1.93 9.08 -10.07
N CYS A 106 -1.01 8.90 -9.11
CA CYS A 106 0.04 9.87 -8.80
C CYS A 106 0.96 10.17 -9.98
N GLU A 107 1.39 9.16 -10.72
CA GLU A 107 2.29 9.33 -11.87
C GLU A 107 1.62 10.09 -13.02
N SER A 108 0.29 9.89 -13.25
CA SER A 108 -0.46 10.64 -14.28
C SER A 108 -0.49 12.15 -14.05
N LYS A 109 -0.21 12.58 -12.83
CA LYS A 109 -0.17 14.01 -12.44
C LYS A 109 1.25 14.57 -12.32
N CYS A 110 2.27 13.76 -12.65
CA CYS A 110 3.65 14.21 -12.57
C CYS A 110 3.93 15.33 -13.59
N VAL A 111 4.62 16.38 -13.15
CA VAL A 111 4.92 17.55 -13.99
C VAL A 111 5.83 17.20 -15.18
N HIS A 112 6.62 16.12 -15.10
CA HIS A 112 7.43 15.61 -16.22
C HIS A 112 6.60 15.36 -17.48
N LEU A 113 5.36 14.88 -17.34
CA LEU A 113 4.47 14.65 -18.48
C LEU A 113 4.14 15.92 -19.25
N LYS A 114 4.11 17.09 -18.58
CA LYS A 114 3.90 18.39 -19.24
C LYS A 114 5.11 18.84 -20.07
N MET A 115 6.25 18.20 -19.87
CA MET A 115 7.50 18.45 -20.60
C MET A 115 7.77 17.35 -21.65
N ASN A 116 6.79 16.50 -21.92
CA ASN A 116 6.91 15.30 -22.76
C ASN A 116 7.99 14.32 -22.29
N GLU A 117 8.24 14.29 -20.96
CA GLU A 117 9.18 13.38 -20.32
C GLU A 117 8.40 12.32 -19.52
N PRO A 118 8.93 11.09 -19.37
CA PRO A 118 8.29 10.07 -18.54
C PRO A 118 8.16 10.54 -17.09
N ALA A 119 7.02 10.28 -16.46
CA ALA A 119 6.80 10.56 -15.05
C ALA A 119 7.91 9.95 -14.17
N VAL A 120 8.13 10.52 -13.00
CA VAL A 120 8.94 9.87 -11.96
C VAL A 120 8.25 8.55 -11.57
N ALA A 121 9.01 7.47 -11.41
CA ALA A 121 8.52 6.16 -11.03
C ALA A 121 8.14 6.11 -9.54
N ILE A 122 7.08 6.82 -9.18
CA ILE A 122 6.65 7.05 -7.80
C ILE A 122 6.36 5.72 -7.09
N GLY A 123 5.60 4.83 -7.74
CA GLY A 123 5.26 3.53 -7.17
C GLY A 123 6.48 2.62 -6.97
N TYR A 124 7.46 2.65 -7.86
CA TYR A 124 8.71 1.90 -7.69
C TYR A 124 9.51 2.39 -6.49
N LEU A 125 9.55 3.70 -6.28
CA LEU A 125 10.22 4.31 -5.12
C LEU A 125 9.46 4.06 -3.81
N GLU A 126 8.13 4.06 -3.84
CA GLU A 126 7.29 3.67 -2.71
C GLU A 126 7.57 2.23 -2.29
N ARG A 127 7.54 1.29 -3.25
CA ARG A 127 7.91 -0.10 -3.02
C ARG A 127 9.32 -0.22 -2.44
N PHE A 128 10.29 0.48 -3.03
CA PHE A 128 11.67 0.44 -2.56
C PHE A 128 11.79 0.85 -1.09
N ALA A 129 11.17 1.96 -0.69
CA ALA A 129 11.23 2.45 0.68
C ALA A 129 10.59 1.47 1.68
N ALA A 130 9.42 0.90 1.33
CA ALA A 130 8.73 -0.08 2.15
C ALA A 130 9.52 -1.39 2.27
N ASP A 131 10.09 -1.89 1.17
CA ASP A 131 10.89 -3.11 1.17
C ASP A 131 12.22 -2.92 1.91
N TYR A 132 12.86 -1.76 1.78
CA TYR A 132 14.07 -1.43 2.53
C TYR A 132 13.81 -1.45 4.04
N GLU A 133 12.73 -0.84 4.49
CA GLU A 133 12.37 -0.84 5.92
C GLU A 133 12.14 -2.28 6.42
N ARG A 134 11.37 -3.08 5.68
CA ARG A 134 11.11 -4.48 6.03
C ARG A 134 12.40 -5.31 6.11
N GLN A 135 13.27 -5.19 5.10
CA GLN A 135 14.53 -5.94 5.02
C GLN A 135 15.54 -5.50 6.08
N SER A 136 15.50 -4.25 6.51
CA SER A 136 16.37 -3.73 7.57
C SER A 136 16.04 -4.28 8.96
N GLY A 137 14.84 -4.85 9.15
CA GLY A 137 14.32 -5.25 10.44
C GLY A 137 13.89 -4.08 11.35
N ASN A 138 14.16 -2.84 10.95
CA ASN A 138 13.82 -1.63 11.73
C ASN A 138 12.47 -1.07 11.29
N ILE A 139 11.41 -1.88 11.42
CA ILE A 139 10.06 -1.50 11.02
C ILE A 139 9.50 -0.49 12.02
N SER A 140 9.25 0.74 11.54
CA SER A 140 8.61 1.77 12.36
C SER A 140 7.12 1.52 12.46
N VAL A 141 6.59 1.59 13.69
CA VAL A 141 5.15 1.60 13.94
C VAL A 141 4.71 3.06 14.03
N PRO A 142 3.68 3.50 13.29
CA PRO A 142 3.15 4.85 13.40
C PRO A 142 2.75 5.16 14.84
N LYS A 143 3.03 6.39 15.28
CA LYS A 143 2.55 6.87 16.58
C LYS A 143 1.04 6.97 16.55
N CYS A 144 0.40 6.39 17.54
CA CYS A 144 -1.03 6.54 17.78
C CYS A 144 -1.29 7.61 18.85
N ASP A 145 -2.42 8.28 18.75
CA ASP A 145 -2.92 9.17 19.80
C ASP A 145 -3.28 8.35 21.05
N GLU A 146 -3.42 9.05 22.19
CA GLU A 146 -3.88 8.42 23.42
C GLU A 146 -5.25 7.75 23.23
N PRO A 147 -5.48 6.56 23.83
CA PRO A 147 -6.75 5.88 23.72
C PRO A 147 -7.93 6.75 24.14
N ASN A 148 -8.92 6.89 23.26
CA ASN A 148 -10.13 7.67 23.52
C ASN A 148 -11.30 6.84 24.12
N GLY A 149 -11.11 5.51 24.29
CA GLY A 149 -12.10 4.61 24.85
C GLY A 149 -13.26 4.26 23.92
N ILE A 150 -13.23 4.72 22.66
CA ILE A 150 -14.30 4.46 21.69
C ILE A 150 -13.95 3.24 20.84
N LYS A 151 -14.85 2.25 20.85
CA LYS A 151 -14.73 1.02 20.06
C LYS A 151 -15.32 1.20 18.67
N ILE A 152 -14.55 0.80 17.65
CA ILE A 152 -14.96 0.80 16.24
C ILE A 152 -14.89 -0.63 15.70
N ALA A 153 -15.94 -1.09 15.06
CA ALA A 153 -15.98 -2.34 14.32
C ALA A 153 -15.71 -2.09 12.83
N VAL A 154 -14.88 -2.93 12.24
CA VAL A 154 -14.60 -2.93 10.79
C VAL A 154 -15.05 -4.28 10.24
N VAL A 155 -15.95 -4.28 9.27
CA VAL A 155 -16.47 -5.49 8.62
C VAL A 155 -15.72 -5.70 7.31
N GLY A 156 -14.89 -6.74 7.29
CA GLY A 156 -14.02 -7.09 6.17
C GLY A 156 -12.57 -6.58 6.32
N SER A 157 -11.63 -7.48 6.07
CA SER A 157 -10.19 -7.24 6.18
C SER A 157 -9.50 -7.02 4.83
N GLY A 158 -10.25 -6.66 3.80
CA GLY A 158 -9.69 -6.23 2.52
C GLY A 158 -8.95 -4.88 2.62
N PRO A 159 -8.37 -4.37 1.53
CA PRO A 159 -7.57 -3.13 1.55
C PRO A 159 -8.32 -1.94 2.14
N SER A 160 -9.62 -1.83 1.89
CA SER A 160 -10.47 -0.76 2.44
C SER A 160 -10.57 -0.86 3.97
N GLY A 161 -10.88 -2.05 4.50
CA GLY A 161 -10.98 -2.28 5.95
C GLY A 161 -9.65 -2.09 6.67
N LEU A 162 -8.56 -2.61 6.11
CA LEU A 162 -7.22 -2.45 6.68
C LEU A 162 -6.77 -0.98 6.70
N SER A 163 -7.02 -0.23 5.62
CA SER A 163 -6.68 1.19 5.56
C SER A 163 -7.46 2.00 6.59
N PHE A 164 -8.78 1.79 6.67
CA PHE A 164 -9.63 2.43 7.66
C PHE A 164 -9.21 2.09 9.10
N ALA A 165 -8.93 0.81 9.37
CA ALA A 165 -8.48 0.36 10.68
C ALA A 165 -7.19 1.05 11.12
N GLY A 166 -6.22 1.17 10.20
CA GLY A 166 -4.97 1.89 10.47
C GLY A 166 -5.17 3.36 10.79
N ASP A 167 -6.02 4.05 10.04
CA ASP A 167 -6.31 5.46 10.26
C ASP A 167 -7.05 5.70 11.60
N MET A 168 -7.97 4.81 11.96
CA MET A 168 -8.68 4.90 13.24
C MET A 168 -7.77 4.57 14.42
N ALA A 169 -6.92 3.56 14.30
CA ALA A 169 -5.94 3.24 15.34
C ALA A 169 -4.98 4.40 15.62
N LYS A 170 -4.50 5.10 14.58
CA LYS A 170 -3.68 6.32 14.76
C LYS A 170 -4.40 7.39 15.57
N LYS A 171 -5.71 7.48 15.48
CA LYS A 171 -6.55 8.46 16.21
C LYS A 171 -6.97 7.98 17.61
N GLY A 172 -6.41 6.90 18.11
CA GLY A 172 -6.66 6.41 19.45
C GLY A 172 -7.94 5.60 19.62
N PHE A 173 -8.63 5.20 18.55
CA PHE A 173 -9.80 4.34 18.63
C PHE A 173 -9.41 2.87 18.92
N ASP A 174 -10.24 2.16 19.67
CA ASP A 174 -10.13 0.72 19.87
C ASP A 174 -10.79 -0.01 18.69
N VAL A 175 -9.98 -0.47 17.75
CA VAL A 175 -10.46 -1.02 16.47
C VAL A 175 -10.42 -2.54 16.47
N THR A 176 -11.54 -3.16 16.10
CA THR A 176 -11.64 -4.60 15.86
C THR A 176 -12.14 -4.84 14.43
N VAL A 177 -11.37 -5.61 13.67
CA VAL A 177 -11.71 -6.03 12.30
C VAL A 177 -12.30 -7.44 12.35
N PHE A 178 -13.50 -7.59 11.79
CA PHE A 178 -14.21 -8.86 11.66
C PHE A 178 -14.08 -9.35 10.21
N GLU A 179 -13.50 -10.54 10.04
CA GLU A 179 -13.27 -11.16 8.73
C GLU A 179 -14.08 -12.44 8.60
N ALA A 180 -14.78 -12.57 7.49
CA ALA A 180 -15.62 -13.74 7.23
C ALA A 180 -14.81 -15.01 6.95
N LEU A 181 -13.62 -14.85 6.37
CA LEU A 181 -12.73 -15.95 5.98
C LEU A 181 -11.69 -16.23 7.07
N HIS A 182 -10.91 -17.30 6.89
CA HIS A 182 -9.90 -17.74 7.85
C HIS A 182 -8.58 -16.96 7.76
N GLU A 183 -8.35 -16.22 6.66
CA GLU A 183 -7.18 -15.40 6.44
C GLU A 183 -7.57 -13.92 6.33
N ILE A 184 -6.73 -13.04 6.89
CA ILE A 184 -6.88 -11.59 6.82
C ILE A 184 -6.25 -11.08 5.53
N GLY A 185 -6.89 -10.11 4.87
CA GLY A 185 -6.36 -9.48 3.66
C GLY A 185 -7.35 -9.38 2.50
N GLY A 186 -8.44 -10.14 2.52
CA GLY A 186 -9.43 -10.14 1.45
C GLY A 186 -8.80 -10.39 0.09
N VAL A 187 -9.12 -9.55 -0.91
CA VAL A 187 -8.57 -9.66 -2.27
C VAL A 187 -7.04 -9.61 -2.33
N LEU A 188 -6.37 -9.03 -1.35
CA LEU A 188 -4.90 -8.99 -1.30
C LEU A 188 -4.29 -10.38 -1.18
N LYS A 189 -4.95 -11.30 -0.46
CA LYS A 189 -4.52 -12.69 -0.31
C LYS A 189 -5.26 -13.66 -1.23
N TYR A 190 -6.58 -13.51 -1.35
CA TYR A 190 -7.43 -14.46 -2.08
C TYR A 190 -7.57 -14.17 -3.56
N GLY A 191 -7.26 -12.94 -4.02
CA GLY A 191 -7.49 -12.50 -5.39
C GLY A 191 -6.23 -12.16 -6.16
N ILE A 192 -5.26 -11.47 -5.57
CA ILE A 192 -4.04 -11.08 -6.26
C ILE A 192 -3.04 -12.23 -6.25
N PRO A 193 -2.54 -12.67 -7.43
CA PRO A 193 -1.59 -13.77 -7.48
C PRO A 193 -0.29 -13.52 -6.71
N GLU A 194 0.27 -14.57 -6.11
CA GLU A 194 1.51 -14.55 -5.31
C GLU A 194 2.68 -13.92 -6.08
N PHE A 195 2.79 -14.18 -7.37
CA PHE A 195 3.85 -13.61 -8.23
C PHE A 195 3.71 -12.08 -8.44
N ARG A 196 2.57 -11.50 -8.11
CA ARG A 196 2.29 -10.05 -8.18
C ARG A 196 2.36 -9.38 -6.81
N LEU A 197 1.79 -10.01 -5.80
CA LEU A 197 1.78 -9.55 -4.41
C LEU A 197 1.97 -10.74 -3.47
N PRO A 198 3.20 -11.02 -3.03
CA PRO A 198 3.46 -12.10 -2.10
C PRO A 198 2.66 -11.96 -0.80
N ASN A 199 2.05 -13.06 -0.33
CA ASN A 199 1.28 -13.08 0.91
C ASN A 199 2.11 -12.62 2.11
N ALA A 200 3.40 -12.97 2.15
CA ALA A 200 4.32 -12.52 3.20
C ALA A 200 4.42 -10.98 3.31
N ILE A 201 4.23 -10.24 2.21
CA ILE A 201 4.20 -8.77 2.23
C ILE A 201 2.93 -8.29 2.93
N VAL A 202 1.80 -8.91 2.63
CA VAL A 202 0.50 -8.57 3.26
C VAL A 202 0.54 -8.88 4.75
N ASP A 203 1.16 -10.00 5.15
CA ASP A 203 1.30 -10.40 6.56
C ASP A 203 2.07 -9.36 7.37
N VAL A 204 3.16 -8.82 6.84
CA VAL A 204 3.92 -7.76 7.52
C VAL A 204 3.08 -6.50 7.74
N GLU A 205 2.27 -6.11 6.77
CA GLU A 205 1.37 -4.94 6.92
C GLU A 205 0.29 -5.20 7.98
N ILE A 206 -0.26 -6.41 8.03
CA ILE A 206 -1.22 -6.81 9.07
C ILE A 206 -0.56 -6.80 10.46
N GLU A 207 0.64 -7.36 10.59
CA GLU A 207 1.41 -7.31 11.84
C GLU A 207 1.66 -5.88 12.33
N ASN A 208 1.93 -4.95 11.41
CA ASN A 208 2.09 -3.54 11.74
C ASN A 208 0.80 -2.95 12.31
N LEU A 209 -0.36 -3.29 11.75
CA LEU A 209 -1.65 -2.87 12.29
C LEU A 209 -1.91 -3.47 13.67
N GLN A 210 -1.56 -4.75 13.87
CA GLN A 210 -1.66 -5.40 15.18
C GLN A 210 -0.77 -4.69 16.23
N LYS A 211 0.45 -4.29 15.87
CA LYS A 211 1.34 -3.51 16.73
C LYS A 211 0.77 -2.13 17.10
N MET A 212 -0.09 -1.58 16.25
CA MET A 212 -0.85 -0.34 16.53
C MET A 212 -2.07 -0.58 17.43
N GLY A 213 -2.36 -1.83 17.81
CA GLY A 213 -3.48 -2.20 18.67
C GLY A 213 -4.74 -2.65 17.92
N VAL A 214 -4.71 -2.78 16.59
CA VAL A 214 -5.85 -3.33 15.82
C VAL A 214 -6.01 -4.82 16.14
N LYS A 215 -7.24 -5.20 16.49
CA LYS A 215 -7.63 -6.59 16.75
C LYS A 215 -8.29 -7.18 15.52
N PHE A 216 -8.06 -8.48 15.30
CA PHE A 216 -8.66 -9.21 14.17
C PHE A 216 -9.41 -10.44 14.68
N ILE A 217 -10.61 -10.66 14.18
CA ILE A 217 -11.45 -11.83 14.43
C ILE A 217 -11.80 -12.45 13.10
N THR A 218 -11.24 -13.63 12.82
CA THR A 218 -11.50 -14.40 11.61
C THR A 218 -12.70 -15.34 11.80
N ASP A 219 -13.15 -15.97 10.70
CA ASP A 219 -14.29 -16.92 10.69
C ASP A 219 -15.55 -16.31 11.30
N CYS A 220 -15.73 -14.99 11.13
CA CYS A 220 -16.83 -14.23 11.71
C CYS A 220 -17.58 -13.44 10.64
N ILE A 221 -18.75 -13.94 10.23
CA ILE A 221 -19.60 -13.30 9.22
C ILE A 221 -20.56 -12.35 9.93
N VAL A 222 -20.29 -11.05 9.89
CA VAL A 222 -21.21 -10.04 10.41
C VAL A 222 -22.52 -10.08 9.64
N GLY A 223 -23.63 -10.18 10.37
CA GLY A 223 -24.98 -10.42 9.83
C GLY A 223 -25.39 -11.89 9.81
N LYS A 224 -24.49 -12.82 10.17
CA LYS A 224 -24.76 -14.27 10.33
C LYS A 224 -24.22 -14.80 11.66
N THR A 225 -22.90 -14.77 11.85
CA THR A 225 -22.25 -15.22 13.10
C THR A 225 -22.51 -14.24 14.25
N ILE A 226 -22.48 -12.96 13.95
CA ILE A 226 -22.75 -11.86 14.87
C ILE A 226 -23.59 -10.81 14.14
N SER A 227 -24.63 -10.29 14.78
CA SER A 227 -25.46 -9.24 14.20
C SER A 227 -24.88 -7.84 14.46
N VAL A 228 -25.35 -6.84 13.73
CA VAL A 228 -25.04 -5.43 14.00
C VAL A 228 -25.49 -5.04 15.42
N LYS A 229 -26.65 -5.54 15.85
CA LYS A 229 -27.18 -5.30 17.19
C LYS A 229 -26.24 -5.85 18.27
N ASP A 230 -25.68 -7.05 18.07
CA ASP A 230 -24.72 -7.64 19.01
C ASP A 230 -23.45 -6.78 19.10
N LEU A 231 -23.00 -6.19 18.00
CA LEU A 231 -21.86 -5.26 17.99
C LEU A 231 -22.17 -3.99 18.80
N GLU A 232 -23.37 -3.43 18.64
CA GLU A 232 -23.83 -2.27 19.43
C GLU A 232 -23.90 -2.60 20.92
N GLU A 233 -24.44 -3.77 21.29
CA GLU A 233 -24.52 -4.27 22.67
C GLU A 233 -23.12 -4.52 23.27
N GLN A 234 -22.13 -4.91 22.47
CA GLN A 234 -20.72 -5.02 22.86
C GLN A 234 -20.03 -3.66 23.00
N GLY A 235 -20.74 -2.57 22.73
CA GLY A 235 -20.26 -1.21 22.94
C GLY A 235 -19.52 -0.59 21.75
N PHE A 236 -19.58 -1.19 20.56
CA PHE A 236 -19.08 -0.55 19.36
C PHE A 236 -19.92 0.69 18.99
N LYS A 237 -19.28 1.83 18.81
CA LYS A 237 -19.94 3.13 18.56
C LYS A 237 -19.97 3.50 17.08
N GLY A 238 -19.17 2.83 16.27
CA GLY A 238 -19.15 2.98 14.82
C GLY A 238 -18.87 1.65 14.15
N ILE A 239 -19.46 1.43 12.99
CA ILE A 239 -19.30 0.22 12.19
C ILE A 239 -18.97 0.66 10.77
N PHE A 240 -17.76 0.29 10.30
CA PHE A 240 -17.33 0.49 8.93
C PHE A 240 -17.57 -0.80 8.14
N VAL A 241 -18.22 -0.70 7.00
CA VAL A 241 -18.50 -1.86 6.14
C VAL A 241 -17.61 -1.80 4.91
N GLY A 242 -16.63 -2.70 4.86
CA GLY A 242 -15.70 -2.90 3.76
C GLY A 242 -15.68 -4.34 3.27
N SER A 243 -16.86 -4.96 3.10
CA SER A 243 -17.02 -6.39 2.80
C SER A 243 -16.60 -6.82 1.39
N GLY A 244 -16.21 -5.87 0.53
CA GLY A 244 -15.80 -6.14 -0.85
C GLY A 244 -16.95 -6.46 -1.80
N ALA A 245 -16.59 -6.82 -3.05
CA ALA A 245 -17.52 -7.25 -4.09
C ALA A 245 -17.49 -8.78 -4.20
N GLY A 246 -18.29 -9.45 -3.36
CA GLY A 246 -18.31 -10.92 -3.27
C GLY A 246 -18.92 -11.64 -4.49
N LEU A 247 -19.62 -10.93 -5.37
CA LEU A 247 -20.16 -11.48 -6.60
C LEU A 247 -19.19 -11.25 -7.76
N PRO A 248 -18.74 -12.30 -8.46
CA PRO A 248 -17.85 -12.16 -9.60
C PRO A 248 -18.57 -11.52 -10.80
N ASN A 249 -17.87 -10.70 -11.54
CA ASN A 249 -18.30 -10.27 -12.87
C ASN A 249 -17.88 -11.32 -13.90
N PHE A 250 -18.87 -12.00 -14.48
CA PHE A 250 -18.60 -13.00 -15.51
C PHE A 250 -18.20 -12.35 -16.83
N MET A 251 -17.21 -12.96 -17.50
CA MET A 251 -16.75 -12.52 -18.82
C MET A 251 -17.68 -12.98 -19.96
N ASN A 252 -18.60 -13.90 -19.67
CA ASN A 252 -19.52 -14.53 -20.63
C ASN A 252 -18.79 -15.26 -21.77
N ILE A 253 -17.72 -15.97 -21.43
CA ILE A 253 -16.96 -16.79 -22.38
C ILE A 253 -17.28 -18.29 -22.18
N PRO A 254 -17.18 -19.11 -23.25
CA PRO A 254 -17.38 -20.55 -23.14
C PRO A 254 -16.44 -21.20 -22.12
N GLY A 255 -16.99 -22.03 -21.25
CA GLY A 255 -16.23 -22.76 -20.23
C GLY A 255 -15.99 -21.98 -18.92
N GLU A 256 -16.44 -20.74 -18.79
CA GLU A 256 -16.26 -19.93 -17.58
C GLU A 256 -16.87 -20.60 -16.32
N ASN A 257 -17.97 -21.33 -16.47
CA ASN A 257 -18.64 -22.04 -15.39
C ASN A 257 -18.39 -23.58 -15.43
N ALA A 258 -17.41 -24.03 -16.20
CA ALA A 258 -17.04 -25.45 -16.22
C ALA A 258 -16.28 -25.82 -14.93
N LEU A 259 -16.66 -26.95 -14.34
CA LEU A 259 -16.00 -27.55 -13.18
C LEU A 259 -14.73 -28.30 -13.58
#